data_7e832260b9192c40a1885c0adbd44cb0
#
_entry.id   7e832260b9192c40a1885c0adbd44cb0
#
_cell.length_a   1.000
_cell.length_b   1.000
_cell.length_c   1.000
_cell.angle_alpha   90.00
_cell.angle_beta   90.00
_cell.angle_gamma   90.00
#
_symmetry.space_group_name_H-M   'P 1'
#
loop_
_entity.id
_entity.type
_entity.pdbx_description
1 polymer ?
#
loop_
_entity_poly.entity_id
_entity_poly.type
_entity_poly.pdbx_seq_one_letter_code
_entity_poly.pdbx_strand_id
1 'polypeptide(L)'
;KINTLLIVKPTQRFSELDQLKIDQFVLAGGNVIWALDPLYAEYDSLRNTNGAYLAFDRGLGLDALMFKYGVRVNTNLVQDLNCAKLPMVVGVDAAGAPTIQRVPWPYYPFAQAGSEHPMVQNMDRVLTAFPASIDTVRAAGITKTILLTTDTTSRIISSPTMIQLNSGQQEGELASFTKQHIPIAVLLEGEFKSAFAGRLTQALMDSVQLATGKAFVTMGSKASKQIVLSDADLITNFVDAQKGPLPMGMIPYEGVQFANPVFFQNMVAYLNEPVRLLEARKKNLVLRRLDPGKVAENRLWIQLVLLLGPLFLLGLGYWAAYAYRQSRFAVSKS
;
A
#
# COMPACT_ATOMS: atom_id res chain seq x y z
N LYS A 1 -28.90 -3.25 -3.98
CA LYS A 1 -28.01 -4.32 -4.49
C LYS A 1 -26.59 -3.99 -4.03
N ILE A 2 -25.94 -4.93 -3.34
CA ILE A 2 -24.53 -4.78 -2.93
C ILE A 2 -23.67 -5.07 -4.17
N ASN A 3 -22.75 -4.16 -4.51
CA ASN A 3 -21.84 -4.32 -5.63
C ASN A 3 -20.42 -4.70 -5.16
N THR A 4 -20.04 -4.27 -3.97
CA THR A 4 -18.70 -4.52 -3.41
C THR A 4 -18.83 -5.04 -1.99
N LEU A 5 -18.13 -6.13 -1.69
CA LEU A 5 -17.97 -6.71 -0.37
C LEU A 5 -16.59 -6.36 0.17
N LEU A 6 -16.53 -5.90 1.41
CA LEU A 6 -15.28 -5.61 2.11
C LEU A 6 -15.11 -6.59 3.26
N ILE A 7 -14.05 -7.38 3.24
CA ILE A 7 -13.67 -8.36 4.28
C ILE A 7 -12.38 -7.86 4.92
N VAL A 8 -12.47 -7.39 6.16
CA VAL A 8 -11.38 -6.73 6.86
C VAL A 8 -11.04 -7.49 8.14
N LYS A 9 -9.78 -7.85 8.28
CA LYS A 9 -9.17 -8.43 9.49
C LYS A 9 -10.01 -9.56 10.09
N PRO A 10 -10.40 -10.58 9.31
CA PRO A 10 -11.16 -11.71 9.85
C PRO A 10 -10.31 -12.45 10.88
N THR A 11 -10.93 -12.78 12.02
CA THR A 11 -10.25 -13.44 13.14
C THR A 11 -10.60 -14.91 13.28
N GLN A 12 -11.60 -15.37 12.54
CA GLN A 12 -12.09 -16.74 12.59
C GLN A 12 -11.99 -17.40 11.22
N ARG A 13 -11.88 -18.73 11.24
CA ARG A 13 -11.91 -19.56 10.04
C ARG A 13 -13.25 -19.40 9.31
N PHE A 14 -13.21 -19.19 8.00
CA PHE A 14 -14.40 -19.18 7.17
C PHE A 14 -15.00 -20.58 7.05
N SER A 15 -16.31 -20.68 7.29
CA SER A 15 -17.04 -21.91 7.00
C SER A 15 -17.10 -22.17 5.49
N GLU A 16 -17.26 -23.43 5.06
CA GLU A 16 -17.45 -23.74 3.64
C GLU A 16 -18.67 -23.03 3.04
N LEU A 17 -19.73 -22.87 3.82
CA LEU A 17 -20.93 -22.16 3.42
C LEU A 17 -20.67 -20.67 3.17
N ASP A 18 -19.88 -20.02 4.02
CA ASP A 18 -19.56 -18.60 3.83
C ASP A 18 -18.63 -18.40 2.63
N GLN A 19 -17.64 -19.28 2.47
CA GLN A 19 -16.79 -19.26 1.26
C GLN A 19 -17.61 -19.45 0.00
N LEU A 20 -18.59 -20.38 0.02
CA LEU A 20 -19.49 -20.63 -1.10
C LEU A 20 -20.37 -19.42 -1.42
N LYS A 21 -20.94 -18.73 -0.41
CA LYS A 21 -21.70 -17.49 -0.60
C LYS A 21 -20.87 -16.41 -1.26
N ILE A 22 -19.62 -16.23 -0.80
CA ILE A 22 -18.70 -15.25 -1.37
C ILE A 22 -18.32 -15.65 -2.81
N ASP A 23 -18.04 -16.93 -3.06
CA ASP A 23 -17.75 -17.45 -4.39
C ASP A 23 -18.90 -17.14 -5.37
N GLN A 24 -20.14 -17.43 -4.99
CA GLN A 24 -21.31 -17.15 -5.82
C GLN A 24 -21.58 -15.64 -5.99
N PHE A 25 -21.24 -14.82 -4.99
CA PHE A 25 -21.31 -13.36 -5.10
C PHE A 25 -20.31 -12.85 -6.16
N VAL A 26 -19.07 -13.37 -6.15
CA VAL A 26 -18.02 -13.05 -7.15
C VAL A 26 -18.47 -13.48 -8.55
N LEU A 27 -19.01 -14.68 -8.70
CA LEU A 27 -19.48 -15.20 -9.99
C LEU A 27 -20.67 -14.42 -10.55
N ALA A 28 -21.46 -13.81 -9.67
CA ALA A 28 -22.55 -12.90 -10.07
C ALA A 28 -22.06 -11.50 -10.51
N GLY A 29 -20.75 -11.26 -10.53
CA GLY A 29 -20.12 -9.99 -10.89
C GLY A 29 -19.95 -9.04 -9.69
N GLY A 30 -20.02 -9.54 -8.46
CA GLY A 30 -19.71 -8.78 -7.25
C GLY A 30 -18.21 -8.58 -7.07
N ASN A 31 -17.79 -7.41 -6.63
CA ASN A 31 -16.39 -7.09 -6.34
C ASN A 31 -16.06 -7.37 -4.88
N VAL A 32 -14.80 -7.73 -4.58
CA VAL A 32 -14.37 -8.00 -3.21
C VAL A 32 -13.04 -7.32 -2.90
N ILE A 33 -12.94 -6.70 -1.72
CA ILE A 33 -11.67 -6.31 -1.11
C ILE A 33 -11.42 -7.28 0.05
N TRP A 34 -10.33 -8.02 -0.05
CA TRP A 34 -9.82 -8.92 0.96
C TRP A 34 -8.67 -8.26 1.67
N ALA A 35 -8.82 -7.87 2.93
CA ALA A 35 -7.75 -7.36 3.77
C ALA A 35 -7.50 -8.40 4.87
N LEU A 36 -6.45 -9.20 4.69
CA LEU A 36 -6.21 -10.43 5.44
C LEU A 36 -4.92 -10.33 6.24
N ASP A 37 -4.99 -10.69 7.52
CA ASP A 37 -3.81 -10.97 8.33
C ASP A 37 -3.68 -12.49 8.47
N PRO A 38 -2.81 -13.14 7.70
CA PRO A 38 -2.69 -14.60 7.76
C PRO A 38 -2.10 -15.10 9.07
N LEU A 39 -1.37 -14.25 9.81
CA LEU A 39 -0.75 -14.60 11.08
C LEU A 39 -1.36 -13.83 12.25
N TYR A 40 -1.27 -14.42 13.44
CA TYR A 40 -1.42 -13.71 14.71
C TYR A 40 -0.15 -12.88 14.93
N ALA A 41 -0.14 -11.64 14.45
CA ALA A 41 0.96 -10.71 14.58
C ALA A 41 0.41 -9.31 14.88
N GLU A 42 0.55 -8.86 16.14
CA GLU A 42 -0.03 -7.59 16.60
C GLU A 42 0.93 -6.88 17.56
N TYR A 43 1.05 -5.56 17.42
CA TYR A 43 1.95 -4.76 18.27
C TYR A 43 1.63 -4.87 19.77
N ASP A 44 0.34 -4.90 20.11
CA ASP A 44 -0.08 -4.97 21.52
C ASP A 44 0.35 -6.27 22.20
N SER A 45 0.55 -7.34 21.43
CA SER A 45 1.08 -8.60 21.97
C SER A 45 2.50 -8.44 22.52
N LEU A 46 3.34 -7.57 21.94
CA LEU A 46 4.68 -7.27 22.45
C LEU A 46 4.64 -6.57 23.80
N ARG A 47 3.69 -5.67 24.00
CA ARG A 47 3.54 -4.95 25.28
C ARG A 47 3.15 -5.88 26.42
N ASN A 48 2.36 -6.91 26.11
CA ASN A 48 1.83 -7.87 27.08
C ASN A 48 2.79 -9.04 27.39
N THR A 49 3.86 -9.21 26.59
CA THR A 49 4.75 -10.39 26.62
C THR A 49 6.23 -10.04 26.79
N ASN A 50 6.56 -8.93 27.48
CA ASN A 50 7.94 -8.49 27.70
C ASN A 50 8.79 -8.32 26.43
N GLY A 51 8.16 -7.90 25.31
CA GLY A 51 8.85 -7.53 24.09
C GLY A 51 9.16 -8.68 23.11
N ALA A 52 8.62 -9.88 23.34
CA ALA A 52 8.73 -11.00 22.40
C ALA A 52 7.49 -11.91 22.46
N TYR A 53 7.00 -12.36 21.31
CA TYR A 53 5.91 -13.34 21.21
C TYR A 53 6.00 -14.16 19.93
N LEU A 54 5.32 -15.32 19.93
CA LEU A 54 5.29 -16.23 18.79
C LEU A 54 4.14 -15.86 17.84
N ALA A 55 4.48 -15.49 16.59
CA ALA A 55 3.52 -15.35 15.51
C ALA A 55 3.29 -16.70 14.83
N PHE A 56 2.02 -17.06 14.64
CA PHE A 56 1.61 -18.32 14.03
C PHE A 56 0.39 -18.13 13.14
N ASP A 57 0.11 -19.14 12.30
CA ASP A 57 -0.99 -19.12 11.33
C ASP A 57 -2.35 -18.90 12.03
N ARG A 58 -3.12 -17.96 11.51
CA ARG A 58 -4.49 -17.66 11.99
C ARG A 58 -5.50 -18.71 11.51
N GLY A 59 -5.17 -19.50 10.51
CA GLY A 59 -5.99 -20.60 10.02
C GLY A 59 -7.31 -20.15 9.39
N LEU A 60 -7.31 -19.08 8.61
CA LEU A 60 -8.52 -18.52 8.00
C LEU A 60 -9.24 -19.46 7.03
N GLY A 61 -8.54 -20.48 6.49
CA GLY A 61 -9.10 -21.52 5.62
C GLY A 61 -9.44 -21.02 4.20
N LEU A 62 -8.87 -19.91 3.76
CA LEU A 62 -9.14 -19.31 2.45
C LEU A 62 -8.18 -19.77 1.34
N ASP A 63 -7.19 -20.59 1.66
CA ASP A 63 -6.10 -20.97 0.74
C ASP A 63 -6.58 -21.55 -0.58
N ALA A 64 -7.53 -22.51 -0.52
CA ALA A 64 -8.08 -23.16 -1.71
C ALA A 64 -8.89 -22.19 -2.59
N LEU A 65 -9.64 -21.27 -1.97
CA LEU A 65 -10.43 -20.25 -2.66
C LEU A 65 -9.50 -19.26 -3.36
N MET A 66 -8.53 -18.70 -2.64
CA MET A 66 -7.56 -17.75 -3.15
C MET A 66 -6.71 -18.35 -4.28
N PHE A 67 -6.23 -19.58 -4.08
CA PHE A 67 -5.46 -20.31 -5.10
C PHE A 67 -6.27 -20.48 -6.39
N LYS A 68 -7.54 -20.83 -6.29
CA LYS A 68 -8.44 -20.96 -7.44
C LYS A 68 -8.63 -19.63 -8.18
N TYR A 69 -8.66 -18.53 -7.45
CA TYR A 69 -8.80 -17.18 -8.00
C TYR A 69 -7.48 -16.63 -8.59
N GLY A 70 -6.35 -17.29 -8.30
CA GLY A 70 -5.08 -16.97 -8.92
C GLY A 70 -4.09 -16.22 -8.05
N VAL A 71 -4.26 -16.28 -6.73
CA VAL A 71 -3.30 -15.78 -5.76
C VAL A 71 -3.11 -16.77 -4.61
N ARG A 72 -1.99 -16.64 -3.92
CA ARG A 72 -1.69 -17.30 -2.67
C ARG A 72 -1.19 -16.25 -1.68
N VAL A 73 -1.90 -16.07 -0.59
CA VAL A 73 -1.43 -15.30 0.56
C VAL A 73 -0.65 -16.26 1.44
N ASN A 74 0.65 -16.00 1.61
CA ASN A 74 1.52 -16.91 2.34
C ASN A 74 1.42 -16.70 3.85
N THR A 75 1.59 -17.78 4.63
CA THR A 75 1.68 -17.71 6.10
C THR A 75 3.13 -17.40 6.52
N ASN A 76 3.56 -16.17 6.25
CA ASN A 76 4.88 -15.67 6.55
C ASN A 76 4.83 -14.19 6.93
N LEU A 77 5.95 -13.62 7.38
CA LEU A 77 6.11 -12.20 7.61
C LEU A 77 7.11 -11.62 6.61
N VAL A 78 6.75 -10.50 6.05
CA VAL A 78 7.64 -9.69 5.23
C VAL A 78 8.22 -8.58 6.08
N GLN A 79 9.53 -8.44 6.04
CA GLN A 79 10.26 -7.36 6.66
C GLN A 79 11.01 -6.55 5.61
N ASP A 80 11.21 -5.25 5.88
CA ASP A 80 12.00 -4.36 5.04
C ASP A 80 12.78 -3.37 5.91
N LEU A 81 13.99 -3.00 5.50
CA LEU A 81 14.77 -1.97 6.20
C LEU A 81 14.22 -0.56 5.96
N ASN A 82 13.47 -0.36 4.87
CA ASN A 82 12.67 0.85 4.64
C ASN A 82 11.34 0.75 5.39
N CYS A 83 11.35 1.10 6.68
CA CYS A 83 10.27 0.84 7.62
C CYS A 83 10.04 2.00 8.59
N ALA A 84 8.94 1.94 9.32
CA ALA A 84 8.63 2.87 10.39
C ALA A 84 9.60 2.71 11.56
N LYS A 85 9.76 3.79 12.34
CA LYS A 85 10.63 3.83 13.51
C LYS A 85 9.81 3.81 14.78
N LEU A 86 10.11 2.88 15.66
CA LEU A 86 9.49 2.80 16.98
C LEU A 86 10.36 3.45 18.06
N PRO A 87 9.76 4.09 19.08
CA PRO A 87 10.47 4.56 20.24
C PRO A 87 10.93 3.35 21.09
N MET A 88 12.23 3.20 21.26
CA MET A 88 12.84 2.13 22.04
C MET A 88 13.79 2.70 23.08
N VAL A 89 13.84 2.07 24.25
CA VAL A 89 14.86 2.36 25.27
C VAL A 89 16.16 1.76 24.81
N VAL A 90 17.14 2.60 24.50
CA VAL A 90 18.47 2.18 24.01
C VAL A 90 19.56 2.23 25.09
N GLY A 91 19.22 2.72 26.27
CA GLY A 91 20.13 2.83 27.40
C GLY A 91 19.55 3.69 28.52
N VAL A 92 20.41 4.05 29.47
CA VAL A 92 20.09 5.03 30.54
C VAL A 92 21.08 6.18 30.44
N ASP A 93 20.64 7.38 30.75
CA ASP A 93 21.50 8.56 30.83
C ASP A 93 22.35 8.56 32.14
N ALA A 94 23.18 9.58 32.29
CA ALA A 94 24.03 9.74 33.48
C ALA A 94 23.23 9.94 34.79
N ALA A 95 21.94 10.31 34.70
CA ALA A 95 21.04 10.46 35.84
C ALA A 95 20.19 9.19 36.11
N GLY A 96 20.40 8.11 35.34
CA GLY A 96 19.63 6.87 35.44
C GLY A 96 18.27 6.88 34.74
N ALA A 97 17.94 7.93 33.97
CA ALA A 97 16.69 7.98 33.22
C ALA A 97 16.80 7.22 31.90
N PRO A 98 15.73 6.54 31.41
CA PRO A 98 15.77 5.78 30.17
C PRO A 98 15.97 6.71 28.97
N THR A 99 16.97 6.43 28.15
CA THR A 99 17.21 7.13 26.88
C THR A 99 16.38 6.47 25.78
N ILE A 100 15.39 7.21 25.24
CA ILE A 100 14.50 6.73 24.18
C ILE A 100 15.02 7.25 22.84
N GLN A 101 15.21 6.34 21.89
CA GLN A 101 15.54 6.63 20.50
C GLN A 101 14.52 6.02 19.56
N ARG A 102 14.35 6.63 18.38
CA ARG A 102 13.49 6.10 17.32
C ARG A 102 14.32 5.16 16.44
N VAL A 103 14.08 3.86 16.58
CA VAL A 103 14.82 2.79 15.91
C VAL A 103 13.97 2.20 14.79
N PRO A 104 14.51 1.98 13.56
CA PRO A 104 13.81 1.30 12.49
C PRO A 104 13.32 -0.08 12.96
N TRP A 105 12.05 -0.40 12.66
CA TRP A 105 11.47 -1.68 13.03
C TRP A 105 10.90 -2.41 11.81
N PRO A 106 11.61 -3.43 11.29
CA PRO A 106 11.36 -4.01 9.98
C PRO A 106 9.98 -4.66 9.79
N TYR A 107 9.23 -4.92 10.84
CA TYR A 107 7.85 -5.46 10.76
C TYR A 107 6.81 -4.44 10.31
N TYR A 108 7.18 -3.15 10.25
CA TYR A 108 6.33 -2.07 9.74
C TYR A 108 6.94 -1.47 8.46
N PRO A 109 7.08 -2.28 7.39
CA PRO A 109 7.64 -1.80 6.15
C PRO A 109 6.74 -0.75 5.49
N PHE A 110 7.36 0.15 4.73
CA PHE A 110 6.64 1.02 3.82
C PHE A 110 6.44 0.31 2.49
N ALA A 111 5.19 0.28 2.03
CA ALA A 111 4.86 -0.21 0.71
C ALA A 111 4.85 0.91 -0.31
N GLN A 112 5.21 0.59 -1.54
CA GLN A 112 5.22 1.49 -2.68
C GLN A 112 4.44 0.90 -3.86
N ALA A 113 4.15 1.73 -4.87
CA ALA A 113 3.48 1.27 -6.08
C ALA A 113 4.28 0.14 -6.76
N GLY A 114 3.64 -1.01 -6.98
CA GLY A 114 4.21 -2.17 -7.66
C GLY A 114 3.96 -2.18 -9.16
N SER A 115 3.19 -1.20 -9.68
CA SER A 115 2.85 -1.06 -11.09
C SER A 115 2.42 0.38 -11.43
N GLU A 116 2.22 0.66 -12.71
CA GLU A 116 1.67 1.94 -13.20
C GLU A 116 0.12 1.96 -13.18
N HIS A 117 -0.50 1.09 -12.37
CA HIS A 117 -1.95 1.04 -12.31
C HIS A 117 -2.53 2.31 -11.68
N PRO A 118 -3.67 2.86 -12.19
CA PRO A 118 -4.26 4.12 -11.73
C PRO A 118 -4.55 4.20 -10.21
N MET A 119 -4.76 3.06 -9.55
CA MET A 119 -4.99 3.04 -8.10
C MET A 119 -3.75 3.42 -7.28
N VAL A 120 -2.56 3.19 -7.81
CA VAL A 120 -1.29 3.36 -7.07
C VAL A 120 -0.33 4.33 -7.72
N GLN A 121 -0.61 4.74 -8.97
CA GLN A 121 0.23 5.69 -9.70
C GLN A 121 0.25 7.05 -8.99
N ASN A 122 1.42 7.66 -8.88
CA ASN A 122 1.64 8.96 -8.21
C ASN A 122 1.21 9.01 -6.74
N MET A 123 1.13 7.87 -6.08
CA MET A 123 0.82 7.76 -4.67
C MET A 123 2.11 7.71 -3.85
N ASP A 124 2.12 8.36 -2.70
CA ASP A 124 3.19 8.24 -1.72
C ASP A 124 3.19 6.85 -1.08
N ARG A 125 4.20 6.59 -0.24
CA ARG A 125 4.33 5.32 0.50
C ARG A 125 3.11 5.06 1.37
N VAL A 126 2.77 3.79 1.48
CA VAL A 126 1.70 3.28 2.34
C VAL A 126 2.34 2.58 3.53
N LEU A 127 1.84 2.84 4.72
CA LEU A 127 2.27 2.16 5.94
C LEU A 127 1.66 0.76 6.00
N THR A 128 2.46 -0.24 6.33
CA THR A 128 2.01 -1.61 6.60
C THR A 128 2.38 -2.04 8.01
N ALA A 129 1.69 -3.05 8.53
CA ALA A 129 1.98 -3.65 9.83
C ALA A 129 1.92 -5.17 9.73
N PHE A 130 3.06 -5.85 9.88
CA PHE A 130 3.18 -7.30 9.77
C PHE A 130 2.66 -7.90 8.45
N PRO A 131 2.95 -7.31 7.28
CA PRO A 131 2.46 -7.83 6.03
C PRO A 131 3.00 -9.23 5.74
N ALA A 132 2.21 -10.02 5.01
CA ALA A 132 2.66 -11.28 4.43
C ALA A 132 2.98 -11.12 2.95
N SER A 133 3.65 -12.10 2.36
CA SER A 133 3.88 -12.09 0.91
C SER A 133 2.69 -12.67 0.15
N ILE A 134 2.44 -12.17 -1.06
CA ILE A 134 1.46 -12.70 -1.99
C ILE A 134 2.18 -13.24 -3.22
N ASP A 135 1.89 -14.50 -3.57
CA ASP A 135 2.29 -15.08 -4.84
C ASP A 135 1.12 -15.06 -5.82
N THR A 136 1.42 -14.79 -7.09
CA THR A 136 0.43 -14.92 -8.16
C THR A 136 0.50 -16.33 -8.75
N VAL A 137 -0.67 -16.96 -8.91
CA VAL A 137 -0.81 -18.33 -9.40
C VAL A 137 -1.56 -18.32 -10.73
N ARG A 138 -1.26 -19.25 -11.62
CA ARG A 138 -1.93 -19.34 -12.93
C ARG A 138 -3.43 -19.62 -12.75
N ALA A 139 -4.28 -18.69 -13.21
CA ALA A 139 -5.73 -18.85 -13.30
C ALA A 139 -6.19 -18.38 -14.69
N ALA A 140 -6.88 -19.23 -15.42
CA ALA A 140 -7.32 -18.93 -16.78
C ALA A 140 -8.40 -17.84 -16.78
N GLY A 141 -8.26 -16.85 -17.63
CA GLY A 141 -9.22 -15.73 -17.75
C GLY A 141 -9.09 -14.66 -16.68
N ILE A 142 -8.08 -14.74 -15.80
CA ILE A 142 -7.85 -13.77 -14.73
C ILE A 142 -6.55 -13.00 -14.99
N THR A 143 -6.69 -11.69 -15.15
CA THR A 143 -5.58 -10.73 -15.18
C THR A 143 -5.17 -10.40 -13.75
N LYS A 144 -3.87 -10.30 -13.50
CA LYS A 144 -3.29 -10.02 -12.19
C LYS A 144 -2.39 -8.81 -12.29
N THR A 145 -2.63 -7.83 -11.44
CA THR A 145 -1.81 -6.61 -11.36
C THR A 145 -1.30 -6.45 -9.94
N ILE A 146 0.00 -6.38 -9.77
CA ILE A 146 0.61 -6.10 -8.47
C ILE A 146 0.38 -4.62 -8.18
N LEU A 147 -0.30 -4.32 -7.07
CA LEU A 147 -0.61 -2.95 -6.67
C LEU A 147 0.48 -2.38 -5.76
N LEU A 148 0.82 -3.11 -4.72
CA LEU A 148 1.83 -2.67 -3.74
C LEU A 148 2.91 -3.72 -3.57
N THR A 149 4.15 -3.24 -3.43
CA THR A 149 5.32 -4.06 -3.11
C THR A 149 6.13 -3.40 -1.99
N THR A 150 6.98 -4.20 -1.35
CA THR A 150 8.06 -3.67 -0.51
C THR A 150 9.14 -3.00 -1.34
N ASP A 151 10.16 -2.46 -0.69
CA ASP A 151 11.34 -1.86 -1.34
C ASP A 151 12.38 -2.92 -1.75
N THR A 152 13.61 -2.52 -1.91
CA THR A 152 14.74 -3.32 -2.41
C THR A 152 15.50 -4.07 -1.32
N THR A 153 15.21 -3.80 -0.05
CA THR A 153 15.91 -4.35 1.13
C THR A 153 14.96 -5.13 2.03
N SER A 154 14.36 -6.17 1.47
CA SER A 154 13.36 -6.98 2.15
C SER A 154 13.85 -8.39 2.47
N ARG A 155 13.15 -9.06 3.39
CA ARG A 155 13.26 -10.51 3.64
C ARG A 155 11.90 -11.11 3.98
N ILE A 156 11.81 -12.43 3.88
CA ILE A 156 10.64 -13.22 4.27
C ILE A 156 11.03 -14.14 5.41
N ILE A 157 10.23 -14.15 6.47
CA ILE A 157 10.40 -15.06 7.61
C ILE A 157 9.19 -15.99 7.66
N SER A 158 9.44 -17.30 7.65
CA SER A 158 8.39 -18.30 7.68
C SER A 158 7.76 -18.41 9.07
N SER A 159 6.47 -18.68 9.14
CA SER A 159 5.74 -19.02 10.37
C SER A 159 5.95 -20.48 10.75
N PRO A 160 5.98 -20.83 12.05
CA PRO A 160 5.91 -19.93 13.21
C PRO A 160 7.22 -19.20 13.46
N THR A 161 7.16 -17.95 13.94
CA THR A 161 8.35 -17.12 14.19
C THR A 161 8.19 -16.24 15.43
N MET A 162 9.31 -15.97 16.09
CA MET A 162 9.33 -15.02 17.21
C MET A 162 9.42 -13.60 16.69
N ILE A 163 8.46 -12.75 17.05
CA ILE A 163 8.52 -11.30 16.84
C ILE A 163 9.20 -10.70 18.08
N GLN A 164 10.19 -9.85 17.83
CA GLN A 164 10.97 -9.19 18.87
C GLN A 164 11.15 -7.71 18.57
N LEU A 165 11.24 -6.89 19.62
CA LEU A 165 11.49 -5.45 19.47
C LEU A 165 12.85 -5.14 18.86
N ASN A 166 13.87 -5.96 19.15
CA ASN A 166 15.26 -5.76 18.67
C ASN A 166 15.53 -6.38 17.29
N SER A 167 14.53 -6.87 16.57
CA SER A 167 14.69 -7.40 15.21
C SER A 167 15.25 -6.34 14.26
N GLY A 168 16.17 -6.73 13.38
CA GLY A 168 16.79 -5.85 12.39
C GLY A 168 17.91 -4.96 12.92
N GLN A 169 18.32 -5.13 14.19
CA GLN A 169 19.38 -4.31 14.81
C GLN A 169 20.77 -4.97 14.81
N GLN A 170 20.84 -6.27 14.55
CA GLN A 170 22.11 -7.02 14.56
C GLN A 170 22.73 -7.02 13.15
N GLU A 171 24.04 -6.79 13.04
CA GLU A 171 24.76 -6.76 11.75
C GLU A 171 24.60 -8.06 10.95
N GLY A 172 24.65 -9.22 11.61
CA GLY A 172 24.42 -10.52 10.97
C GLY A 172 22.99 -10.70 10.42
N GLU A 173 22.02 -10.03 11.02
CA GLU A 173 20.63 -10.03 10.57
C GLU A 173 20.43 -9.16 9.33
N LEU A 174 21.12 -8.02 9.23
CA LEU A 174 21.03 -7.10 8.09
C LEU A 174 21.43 -7.77 6.77
N ALA A 175 22.41 -8.67 6.79
CA ALA A 175 22.83 -9.41 5.60
C ALA A 175 21.73 -10.35 5.02
N SER A 176 20.68 -10.64 5.76
CA SER A 176 19.55 -11.49 5.32
C SER A 176 18.50 -10.75 4.50
N PHE A 177 18.55 -9.42 4.42
CA PHE A 177 17.62 -8.59 3.66
C PHE A 177 18.02 -8.51 2.18
N THR A 178 17.84 -9.62 1.47
CA THR A 178 18.30 -9.81 0.07
C THR A 178 17.20 -9.83 -0.96
N LYS A 179 15.94 -9.82 -0.52
CA LYS A 179 14.77 -9.83 -1.42
C LYS A 179 14.32 -8.41 -1.77
N GLN A 180 13.65 -8.29 -2.91
CA GLN A 180 13.22 -7.01 -3.45
C GLN A 180 11.78 -7.11 -3.93
N HIS A 181 11.03 -6.00 -3.82
CA HIS A 181 9.71 -5.83 -4.42
C HIS A 181 8.74 -6.99 -4.14
N ILE A 182 8.66 -7.43 -2.89
CA ILE A 182 7.76 -8.51 -2.48
C ILE A 182 6.32 -8.01 -2.58
N PRO A 183 5.43 -8.68 -3.35
CA PRO A 183 4.04 -8.27 -3.47
C PRO A 183 3.27 -8.42 -2.15
N ILE A 184 2.51 -7.38 -1.77
CA ILE A 184 1.66 -7.35 -0.59
C ILE A 184 0.21 -6.90 -0.89
N ALA A 185 -0.04 -6.39 -2.09
CA ALA A 185 -1.38 -6.11 -2.59
C ALA A 185 -1.48 -6.46 -4.08
N VAL A 186 -2.54 -7.20 -4.46
CA VAL A 186 -2.75 -7.66 -5.82
C VAL A 186 -4.20 -7.43 -6.24
N LEU A 187 -4.41 -6.94 -7.46
CA LEU A 187 -5.70 -6.85 -8.14
C LEU A 187 -5.87 -8.06 -9.06
N LEU A 188 -7.04 -8.66 -9.00
CA LEU A 188 -7.49 -9.74 -9.87
C LEU A 188 -8.72 -9.28 -10.65
N GLU A 189 -8.72 -9.46 -11.97
CA GLU A 189 -9.81 -9.04 -12.83
C GLU A 189 -10.14 -10.10 -13.86
N GLY A 190 -11.41 -10.39 -14.05
CA GLY A 190 -11.85 -11.32 -15.08
C GLY A 190 -13.12 -12.08 -14.72
N GLU A 191 -13.37 -13.14 -15.47
CA GLU A 191 -14.48 -14.06 -15.22
C GLU A 191 -13.99 -15.25 -14.40
N PHE A 192 -14.36 -15.26 -13.12
CA PHE A 192 -13.90 -16.28 -12.18
C PHE A 192 -14.62 -17.62 -12.38
N LYS A 193 -13.91 -18.70 -12.09
CA LYS A 193 -14.48 -20.05 -11.98
C LYS A 193 -14.68 -20.40 -10.52
N SER A 194 -15.82 -21.03 -10.20
CA SER A 194 -16.11 -21.46 -8.84
C SER A 194 -15.01 -22.35 -8.28
N ALA A 195 -14.59 -22.07 -7.06
CA ALA A 195 -13.72 -22.94 -6.29
C ALA A 195 -14.41 -24.24 -5.87
N PHE A 196 -15.74 -24.29 -5.97
CA PHE A 196 -16.58 -25.39 -5.58
C PHE A 196 -17.12 -26.22 -6.77
N ALA A 197 -16.73 -25.87 -8.00
CA ALA A 197 -17.14 -26.61 -9.19
C ALA A 197 -16.71 -28.09 -9.09
N GLY A 198 -17.69 -29.00 -9.16
CA GLY A 198 -17.47 -30.45 -9.06
C GLY A 198 -17.22 -30.98 -7.65
N ARG A 199 -17.36 -30.16 -6.61
CA ARG A 199 -17.16 -30.55 -5.20
C ARG A 199 -18.43 -30.57 -4.36
N LEU A 200 -19.51 -29.96 -4.86
CA LEU A 200 -20.73 -29.77 -4.09
C LEU A 200 -21.64 -30.99 -4.20
N THR A 201 -22.23 -31.36 -3.07
CA THR A 201 -23.39 -32.27 -3.04
C THR A 201 -24.66 -31.52 -3.43
N GLN A 202 -25.69 -32.22 -3.91
CA GLN A 202 -26.98 -31.62 -4.26
C GLN A 202 -27.58 -30.84 -3.09
N ALA A 203 -27.51 -31.39 -1.87
CA ALA A 203 -28.02 -30.76 -0.66
C ALA A 203 -27.37 -29.38 -0.37
N LEU A 204 -26.07 -29.21 -0.68
CA LEU A 204 -25.38 -27.94 -0.49
C LEU A 204 -25.75 -26.93 -1.59
N MET A 205 -25.94 -27.39 -2.83
CA MET A 205 -26.47 -26.56 -3.92
C MET A 205 -27.88 -26.04 -3.62
N ASP A 206 -28.74 -26.90 -3.10
CA ASP A 206 -30.11 -26.53 -2.67
C ASP A 206 -30.07 -25.52 -1.52
N SER A 207 -29.14 -25.66 -0.57
CA SER A 207 -28.94 -24.70 0.53
C SER A 207 -28.52 -23.32 0.02
N VAL A 208 -27.67 -23.25 -1.00
CA VAL A 208 -27.29 -22.00 -1.66
C VAL A 208 -28.49 -21.38 -2.35
N GLN A 209 -29.29 -22.15 -3.07
CA GLN A 209 -30.48 -21.67 -3.74
C GLN A 209 -31.52 -21.13 -2.74
N LEU A 210 -31.74 -21.82 -1.62
CA LEU A 210 -32.58 -21.34 -0.53
C LEU A 210 -32.06 -20.04 0.09
N ALA A 211 -30.75 -19.92 0.34
CA ALA A 211 -30.14 -18.77 0.97
C ALA A 211 -30.04 -17.54 0.06
N THR A 212 -29.85 -17.75 -1.25
CA THR A 212 -29.58 -16.65 -2.22
C THR A 212 -30.73 -16.39 -3.19
N GLY A 213 -31.71 -17.28 -3.27
CA GLY A 213 -32.77 -17.24 -4.28
C GLY A 213 -32.28 -17.54 -5.72
N LYS A 214 -31.02 -18.03 -5.87
CA LYS A 214 -30.38 -18.28 -7.19
C LYS A 214 -29.76 -19.66 -7.23
N ALA A 215 -29.85 -20.29 -8.41
CA ALA A 215 -29.17 -21.55 -8.64
C ALA A 215 -27.64 -21.37 -8.59
N PHE A 216 -26.94 -22.39 -8.12
CA PHE A 216 -25.50 -22.44 -8.12
C PHE A 216 -24.94 -22.34 -9.54
N VAL A 217 -23.93 -21.49 -9.74
CA VAL A 217 -23.22 -21.35 -11.00
C VAL A 217 -21.75 -21.76 -10.85
N THR A 218 -21.21 -22.44 -11.87
CA THR A 218 -19.83 -22.93 -11.87
C THR A 218 -18.84 -21.96 -12.50
N MET A 219 -19.32 -21.00 -13.28
CA MET A 219 -18.52 -19.99 -13.97
C MET A 219 -19.25 -18.65 -13.96
N GLY A 220 -18.52 -17.59 -13.70
CA GLY A 220 -19.06 -16.23 -13.74
C GLY A 220 -19.50 -15.85 -15.15
N SER A 221 -20.68 -15.24 -15.25
CA SER A 221 -21.21 -14.68 -16.48
C SER A 221 -20.84 -13.21 -16.68
N LYS A 222 -20.17 -12.62 -15.69
CA LYS A 222 -19.73 -11.22 -15.67
C LYS A 222 -18.34 -11.15 -15.06
N ALA A 223 -17.53 -10.23 -15.61
CA ALA A 223 -16.26 -9.91 -15.01
C ALA A 223 -16.45 -9.33 -13.60
N SER A 224 -15.63 -9.76 -12.68
CA SER A 224 -15.54 -9.28 -11.30
C SER A 224 -14.11 -8.80 -11.04
N LYS A 225 -13.98 -7.91 -10.06
CA LYS A 225 -12.69 -7.38 -9.61
C LYS A 225 -12.48 -7.76 -8.15
N GLN A 226 -11.31 -8.26 -7.84
CA GLN A 226 -10.94 -8.58 -6.46
C GLN A 226 -9.60 -7.93 -6.13
N ILE A 227 -9.52 -7.27 -4.97
CA ILE A 227 -8.28 -6.74 -4.44
C ILE A 227 -7.92 -7.57 -3.21
N VAL A 228 -6.73 -8.15 -3.21
CA VAL A 228 -6.21 -8.96 -2.10
C VAL A 228 -5.06 -8.22 -1.46
N LEU A 229 -5.20 -7.89 -0.17
CA LEU A 229 -4.20 -7.28 0.68
C LEU A 229 -3.76 -8.33 1.70
N SER A 230 -2.47 -8.49 1.89
CA SER A 230 -1.89 -9.43 2.88
C SER A 230 -1.59 -8.76 4.22
N ASP A 231 -2.16 -7.61 4.44
CA ASP A 231 -2.11 -6.82 5.66
C ASP A 231 -3.42 -6.02 5.78
N ALA A 232 -4.21 -6.31 6.78
CA ALA A 232 -5.47 -5.62 7.00
C ALA A 232 -5.26 -4.22 7.59
N ASP A 233 -4.13 -3.98 8.24
CA ASP A 233 -3.80 -2.67 8.82
C ASP A 233 -3.54 -1.60 7.76
N LEU A 234 -3.36 -1.99 6.49
CA LEU A 234 -3.38 -1.08 5.35
C LEU A 234 -4.64 -0.19 5.30
N ILE A 235 -5.78 -0.72 5.72
CA ILE A 235 -7.09 -0.06 5.62
C ILE A 235 -7.82 0.03 6.97
N THR A 236 -7.14 -0.23 8.08
CA THR A 236 -7.67 -0.03 9.43
C THR A 236 -7.03 1.19 10.10
N ASN A 237 -7.58 1.58 11.24
CA ASN A 237 -7.07 2.69 12.03
C ASN A 237 -6.30 2.14 13.24
N PHE A 238 -5.09 2.66 13.47
CA PHE A 238 -4.39 2.41 14.72
C PHE A 238 -5.17 3.04 15.88
N VAL A 239 -5.29 2.32 16.99
CA VAL A 239 -5.97 2.81 18.20
C VAL A 239 -4.92 3.13 19.25
N ASP A 240 -4.75 4.41 19.55
CA ASP A 240 -3.91 4.86 20.66
C ASP A 240 -4.69 4.77 21.97
N ALA A 241 -4.06 4.24 23.02
CA ALA A 241 -4.72 4.02 24.31
C ALA A 241 -5.19 5.31 25.00
N GLN A 242 -4.57 6.45 24.69
CA GLN A 242 -4.89 7.75 25.31
C GLN A 242 -5.70 8.64 24.38
N LYS A 243 -5.42 8.61 23.06
CA LYS A 243 -6.02 9.50 22.06
C LYS A 243 -7.20 8.87 21.31
N GLY A 244 -7.41 7.55 21.45
CA GLY A 244 -8.41 6.82 20.69
C GLY A 244 -7.94 6.48 19.26
N PRO A 245 -8.88 6.24 18.32
CA PRO A 245 -8.53 5.87 16.94
C PRO A 245 -7.85 7.03 16.21
N LEU A 246 -6.66 6.75 15.65
CA LEU A 246 -5.92 7.69 14.81
C LEU A 246 -6.43 7.62 13.36
N PRO A 247 -6.19 8.65 12.54
CA PRO A 247 -6.46 8.58 11.11
C PRO A 247 -5.75 7.38 10.46
N MET A 248 -6.38 6.79 9.45
CA MET A 248 -5.80 5.69 8.67
C MET A 248 -4.39 6.04 8.16
N GLY A 249 -3.44 5.12 8.24
CA GLY A 249 -2.05 5.35 7.86
C GLY A 249 -1.27 6.27 8.80
N MET A 250 -1.74 6.45 10.04
CA MET A 250 -1.04 7.20 11.06
C MET A 250 -0.72 6.32 12.26
N ILE A 251 0.51 6.39 12.74
CA ILE A 251 0.93 5.78 14.01
C ILE A 251 1.46 6.87 14.95
N PRO A 252 1.33 6.70 16.27
CA PRO A 252 1.66 7.75 17.25
C PRO A 252 3.10 8.25 17.15
N TYR A 253 3.99 7.41 16.63
CA TYR A 253 5.43 7.61 16.67
C TYR A 253 6.00 8.34 15.45
N GLU A 254 5.35 8.27 14.28
CA GLU A 254 5.87 8.87 13.04
C GLU A 254 5.49 10.34 12.87
N GLY A 255 4.37 10.78 13.44
CA GLY A 255 3.93 12.17 13.37
C GLY A 255 3.50 12.64 11.97
N VAL A 256 3.42 11.70 11.01
CA VAL A 256 2.98 11.93 9.63
C VAL A 256 1.89 10.94 9.27
N GLN A 257 1.02 11.31 8.34
CA GLN A 257 0.02 10.44 7.75
C GLN A 257 0.54 9.92 6.41
N PHE A 258 0.57 8.60 6.26
CA PHE A 258 0.92 7.91 5.02
C PHE A 258 -0.26 7.86 4.05
N ALA A 259 -0.02 7.41 2.81
CA ALA A 259 -1.02 7.41 1.74
C ALA A 259 -2.11 6.33 1.86
N ASN A 260 -2.24 5.65 2.99
CA ASN A 260 -3.25 4.62 3.24
C ASN A 260 -4.69 5.08 2.91
N PRO A 261 -5.17 6.28 3.34
CA PRO A 261 -6.51 6.73 3.00
C PRO A 261 -6.69 6.94 1.50
N VAL A 262 -5.65 7.44 0.82
CA VAL A 262 -5.67 7.65 -0.64
C VAL A 262 -5.75 6.31 -1.36
N PHE A 263 -4.98 5.32 -0.92
CA PHE A 263 -5.04 3.96 -1.46
C PHE A 263 -6.42 3.34 -1.29
N PHE A 264 -6.99 3.41 -0.08
CA PHE A 264 -8.33 2.90 0.19
C PHE A 264 -9.40 3.57 -0.68
N GLN A 265 -9.38 4.90 -0.78
CA GLN A 265 -10.30 5.66 -1.64
C GLN A 265 -10.16 5.26 -3.12
N ASN A 266 -8.92 5.10 -3.60
CA ASN A 266 -8.68 4.68 -4.97
C ASN A 266 -9.18 3.26 -5.25
N MET A 267 -9.03 2.32 -4.30
CA MET A 267 -9.58 0.96 -4.41
C MET A 267 -11.11 0.99 -4.52
N VAL A 268 -11.78 1.70 -3.62
CA VAL A 268 -13.25 1.81 -3.61
C VAL A 268 -13.76 2.47 -4.89
N ALA A 269 -13.12 3.54 -5.33
CA ALA A 269 -13.45 4.22 -6.57
C ALA A 269 -13.28 3.30 -7.79
N TYR A 270 -12.16 2.58 -7.88
CA TYR A 270 -11.88 1.66 -9.00
C TYR A 270 -12.87 0.50 -9.12
N LEU A 271 -13.36 0.00 -7.98
CA LEU A 271 -14.32 -1.11 -7.95
C LEU A 271 -15.75 -0.66 -8.30
N ASN A 272 -16.10 0.61 -8.05
CA ASN A 272 -17.49 1.08 -8.14
C ASN A 272 -17.74 2.12 -9.23
N GLU A 273 -16.72 2.81 -9.72
CA GLU A 273 -16.83 3.87 -10.72
C GLU A 273 -16.44 3.38 -12.13
N PRO A 274 -16.96 4.03 -13.19
CA PRO A 274 -16.47 3.81 -14.54
C PRO A 274 -14.98 4.15 -14.63
N VAL A 275 -14.20 3.28 -15.26
CA VAL A 275 -12.71 3.39 -15.39
C VAL A 275 -12.24 4.76 -15.90
N ARG A 276 -13.05 5.45 -16.70
CA ARG A 276 -12.74 6.77 -17.29
C ARG A 276 -12.45 7.88 -16.26
N LEU A 277 -13.05 7.84 -15.07
CA LEU A 277 -12.82 8.86 -14.03
C LEU A 277 -11.43 8.70 -13.35
N LEU A 278 -10.98 7.49 -13.19
CA LEU A 278 -9.64 7.20 -12.64
C LEU A 278 -8.54 7.47 -13.66
N GLU A 279 -8.82 7.27 -14.95
CA GLU A 279 -7.87 7.62 -16.02
C GLU A 279 -7.63 9.14 -16.12
N ALA A 280 -8.61 9.97 -15.81
CA ALA A 280 -8.45 11.42 -15.75
C ALA A 280 -7.45 11.86 -14.65
N ARG A 281 -7.22 11.06 -13.61
CA ARG A 281 -6.21 11.28 -12.57
C ARG A 281 -4.78 10.92 -13.01
N LYS A 282 -4.58 10.32 -14.19
CA LYS A 282 -3.28 9.94 -14.76
C LYS A 282 -2.34 11.09 -15.14
N LYS A 283 -2.67 12.35 -14.85
CA LYS A 283 -1.71 13.43 -15.08
C LYS A 283 -0.46 13.19 -14.22
N ASN A 284 0.60 12.72 -14.88
CA ASN A 284 1.94 12.66 -14.30
C ASN A 284 2.38 14.08 -13.92
N LEU A 285 2.12 14.49 -12.70
CA LEU A 285 2.73 15.67 -12.10
C LEU A 285 4.19 15.32 -11.78
N VAL A 286 5.04 15.37 -12.81
CA VAL A 286 6.50 15.30 -12.60
C VAL A 286 6.90 16.59 -11.90
N LEU A 287 6.85 16.58 -10.58
CA LEU A 287 7.49 17.62 -9.78
C LEU A 287 9.00 17.50 -10.00
N ARG A 288 9.52 18.34 -10.89
CA ARG A 288 10.97 18.49 -11.09
C ARG A 288 11.53 19.14 -9.82
N ARG A 289 11.85 18.34 -8.84
CA ARG A 289 12.56 18.82 -7.65
C ARG A 289 13.95 19.26 -8.07
N LEU A 290 14.35 20.45 -7.62
CA LEU A 290 15.73 20.89 -7.76
C LEU A 290 16.63 19.94 -6.95
N ASP A 291 17.71 19.50 -7.55
CA ASP A 291 18.74 18.71 -6.88
C ASP A 291 19.41 19.57 -5.79
N PRO A 292 19.25 19.21 -4.49
CA PRO A 292 19.81 20.03 -3.40
C PRO A 292 21.32 20.19 -3.49
N GLY A 293 22.04 19.18 -3.99
CA GLY A 293 23.49 19.23 -4.17
C GLY A 293 23.88 20.26 -5.22
N LYS A 294 23.26 20.22 -6.41
CA LYS A 294 23.51 21.18 -7.49
C LYS A 294 23.09 22.61 -7.11
N VAL A 295 22.05 22.76 -6.31
CA VAL A 295 21.63 24.07 -5.80
C VAL A 295 22.65 24.60 -4.81
N ALA A 296 23.20 23.77 -3.91
CA ALA A 296 24.21 24.18 -2.95
C ALA A 296 25.52 24.59 -3.64
N GLU A 297 25.99 23.82 -4.61
CA GLU A 297 27.20 24.12 -5.40
C GLU A 297 27.08 25.41 -6.22
N ASN A 298 25.90 25.70 -6.79
CA ASN A 298 25.68 26.85 -7.65
C ASN A 298 24.94 28.00 -6.96
N ARG A 299 24.85 27.99 -5.64
CA ARG A 299 24.05 28.94 -4.87
C ARG A 299 24.36 30.40 -5.20
N LEU A 300 25.63 30.78 -5.29
CA LEU A 300 26.06 32.15 -5.58
C LEU A 300 25.65 32.56 -6.99
N TRP A 301 25.85 31.69 -7.98
CA TRP A 301 25.46 31.98 -9.38
C TRP A 301 23.94 32.14 -9.52
N ILE A 302 23.17 31.27 -8.89
CA ILE A 302 21.70 31.35 -8.89
C ILE A 302 21.24 32.67 -8.27
N GLN A 303 21.83 33.09 -7.14
CA GLN A 303 21.51 34.35 -6.47
C GLN A 303 21.88 35.56 -7.34
N LEU A 304 23.06 35.55 -7.98
CA LEU A 304 23.50 36.63 -8.86
C LEU A 304 22.58 36.76 -10.10
N VAL A 305 22.22 35.67 -10.72
CA VAL A 305 21.33 35.68 -11.91
C VAL A 305 19.93 36.17 -11.52
N LEU A 306 19.40 35.74 -10.38
CA LEU A 306 18.08 36.18 -9.91
C LEU A 306 18.06 37.65 -9.51
N LEU A 307 19.16 38.20 -9.00
CA LEU A 307 19.26 39.60 -8.61
C LEU A 307 19.55 40.52 -9.78
N LEU A 308 20.55 40.18 -10.63
CA LEU A 308 21.01 41.01 -11.71
C LEU A 308 20.20 40.85 -13.00
N GLY A 309 19.61 39.68 -13.24
CA GLY A 309 18.82 39.40 -14.44
C GLY A 309 17.66 40.36 -14.68
N PRO A 310 16.80 40.63 -13.71
CA PRO A 310 15.71 41.59 -13.83
C PRO A 310 16.21 43.00 -14.09
N LEU A 311 17.29 43.42 -13.41
CA LEU A 311 17.90 44.75 -13.63
C LEU A 311 18.47 44.91 -15.02
N PHE A 312 19.11 43.87 -15.53
CA PHE A 312 19.64 43.87 -16.91
C PHE A 312 18.51 43.95 -17.95
N LEU A 313 17.41 43.20 -17.73
CA LEU A 313 16.23 43.27 -18.62
C LEU A 313 15.57 44.67 -18.62
N LEU A 314 15.47 45.31 -17.45
CA LEU A 314 14.96 46.66 -17.32
C LEU A 314 15.88 47.68 -18.03
N GLY A 315 17.21 47.52 -17.88
CA GLY A 315 18.18 48.37 -18.58
C GLY A 315 18.10 48.23 -20.11
N LEU A 316 17.99 46.99 -20.60
CA LEU A 316 17.77 46.69 -22.02
C LEU A 316 16.46 47.29 -22.53
N GLY A 317 15.36 47.14 -21.77
CA GLY A 317 14.07 47.74 -22.13
C GLY A 317 14.11 49.26 -22.19
N TYR A 318 14.78 49.90 -21.22
CA TYR A 318 14.99 51.33 -21.22
C TYR A 318 15.83 51.81 -22.43
N TRP A 319 16.93 51.13 -22.69
CA TRP A 319 17.80 51.43 -23.83
C TRP A 319 17.04 51.28 -25.15
N ALA A 320 16.31 50.19 -25.36
CA ALA A 320 15.49 49.98 -26.53
C ALA A 320 14.41 51.07 -26.71
N ALA A 321 13.73 51.45 -25.64
CA ALA A 321 12.76 52.54 -25.67
C ALA A 321 13.40 53.90 -25.97
N TYR A 322 14.60 54.15 -25.45
CA TYR A 322 15.37 55.35 -25.71
C TYR A 322 15.83 55.40 -27.19
N ALA A 323 16.41 54.32 -27.69
CA ALA A 323 16.82 54.22 -29.12
C ALA A 323 15.63 54.35 -30.08
N TYR A 324 14.49 53.77 -29.76
CA TYR A 324 13.26 53.90 -30.53
C TYR A 324 12.75 55.37 -30.55
N ARG A 325 12.79 56.05 -29.40
CA ARG A 325 12.45 57.49 -29.35
C ARG A 325 13.40 58.33 -30.17
N GLN A 326 14.72 58.11 -30.08
CA GLN A 326 15.69 58.83 -30.90
C GLN A 326 15.45 58.61 -32.38
N SER A 327 15.25 57.38 -32.85
CA SER A 327 15.02 57.08 -34.23
C SER A 327 13.73 57.70 -34.81
N ARG A 328 12.70 57.86 -34.00
CA ARG A 328 11.38 58.38 -34.44
C ARG A 328 11.22 59.91 -34.27
N PHE A 329 11.88 60.49 -33.30
CA PHE A 329 11.65 61.88 -32.92
C PHE A 329 12.91 62.78 -32.96
N ALA A 330 14.08 62.24 -33.35
CA ALA A 330 15.25 63.05 -33.60
C ALA A 330 15.05 63.84 -34.89
N VAL A 331 14.87 65.12 -34.75
CA VAL A 331 14.84 66.02 -35.91
C VAL A 331 16.21 65.99 -36.59
N SER A 332 16.24 65.64 -37.89
CA SER A 332 17.44 65.70 -38.68
C SER A 332 17.88 67.17 -38.69
N LYS A 333 19.03 67.47 -38.04
CA LYS A 333 19.70 68.76 -38.28
C LYS A 333 20.32 68.67 -39.70
N SER A 334 19.64 69.35 -40.64
CA SER A 334 20.20 69.73 -41.95
C SER A 334 21.29 70.78 -41.81
#